data_8fb03028f4100a84f5671c9924b7e272
#
_entry.id   8fb03028f4100a84f5671c9924b7e272
#
_cell.length_a   1.000
_cell.length_b   1.000
_cell.length_c   1.000
_cell.angle_alpha   90.00
_cell.angle_beta   90.00
_cell.angle_gamma   90.00
#
_symmetry.space_group_name_H-M   'P 1'
#
loop_
_entity.id
_entity.type
_entity.pdbx_description
1 polymer ?
#
loop_
_entity_poly.entity_id
_entity_poly.type
_entity_poly.pdbx_seq_one_letter_code
_entity_poly.pdbx_strand_id
1 'polypeptide(L)'
;MKVKLFFAILCMLFLASCSSSRKTFTKKKNNVKILENPINKLPSVRQQQHVKKLEKGNKPLNKYTLQYIKKYAPLAVLEMHKYNIPASVTLAQGILESGNGRSQLASKSNNHFGIKCHTGWKGAKVYHDDDEKGECFRKYKYVETSYKDHSEFLSGRRRYASLFKLRKSDYKGWAKGLKKAGYATDKKYPKKLIKIIEEYKLYEFDKF
;
A
#
# COMPACT_ATOMS: atom_id res chain seq x y z
N MET A 1 -16.70 -8.07 -83.48
CA MET A 1 -15.66 -8.71 -82.66
C MET A 1 -14.37 -7.87 -82.73
N LYS A 2 -14.24 -6.73 -82.07
CA LYS A 2 -12.98 -5.95 -81.95
C LYS A 2 -13.20 -4.73 -81.04
N VAL A 3 -13.55 -4.91 -79.77
CA VAL A 3 -13.66 -3.82 -78.77
C VAL A 3 -13.37 -4.36 -77.38
N LYS A 4 -12.35 -5.16 -77.20
CA LYS A 4 -11.96 -5.66 -75.85
C LYS A 4 -10.46 -5.54 -75.53
N LEU A 5 -9.73 -4.67 -76.20
CA LEU A 5 -8.28 -4.58 -75.94
C LEU A 5 -7.77 -3.17 -75.60
N PHE A 6 -8.60 -2.24 -75.19
CA PHE A 6 -8.18 -0.87 -74.89
C PHE A 6 -8.43 -0.43 -73.42
N PHE A 7 -8.87 -1.33 -72.56
CA PHE A 7 -9.13 -0.97 -71.15
C PHE A 7 -8.10 -1.58 -70.16
N ALA A 8 -7.01 -2.16 -70.66
CA ALA A 8 -6.03 -2.83 -69.78
C ALA A 8 -4.75 -1.97 -69.49
N ILE A 9 -4.63 -0.74 -69.97
CA ILE A 9 -3.38 0.04 -69.84
C ILE A 9 -3.53 1.30 -68.99
N LEU A 10 -4.70 1.59 -68.42
CA LEU A 10 -4.88 2.83 -67.60
C LEU A 10 -5.07 2.60 -66.10
N CYS A 11 -4.72 1.44 -65.57
CA CYS A 11 -4.81 1.15 -64.11
C CYS A 11 -3.47 0.95 -63.40
N MET A 12 -2.35 1.34 -63.98
CA MET A 12 -1.03 1.10 -63.40
C MET A 12 -0.26 2.36 -62.93
N LEU A 13 -0.92 3.43 -62.56
CA LEU A 13 -0.18 4.65 -62.12
C LEU A 13 -0.72 5.34 -60.85
N PHE A 14 -1.37 4.62 -59.91
CA PHE A 14 -1.69 5.20 -58.60
C PHE A 14 -1.43 4.20 -57.46
N LEU A 15 -0.19 3.69 -57.35
CA LEU A 15 0.32 3.13 -56.14
C LEU A 15 1.46 4.00 -55.61
N ALA A 16 1.20 5.28 -55.40
CA ALA A 16 2.09 6.11 -54.62
C ALA A 16 1.76 5.92 -53.12
N SER A 17 2.49 4.99 -52.53
CA SER A 17 3.13 5.12 -51.22
C SER A 17 2.43 6.01 -50.20
N CYS A 18 1.52 5.45 -49.41
CA CYS A 18 1.22 5.93 -48.08
C CYS A 18 2.09 5.14 -47.08
N SER A 19 3.36 5.51 -46.93
CA SER A 19 4.23 5.04 -45.87
C SER A 19 3.72 5.60 -44.55
N SER A 20 2.74 4.94 -43.93
CA SER A 20 2.34 5.19 -42.58
C SER A 20 3.46 4.77 -41.65
N SER A 21 4.30 5.73 -41.27
CA SER A 21 5.29 5.57 -40.23
C SER A 21 4.57 5.24 -38.92
N ARG A 22 4.35 3.96 -38.66
CA ARG A 22 3.95 3.47 -37.34
C ARG A 22 5.10 3.79 -36.38
N LYS A 23 4.99 4.91 -35.67
CA LYS A 23 5.80 5.16 -34.46
C LYS A 23 5.49 4.01 -33.49
N THR A 24 6.32 2.99 -33.52
CA THR A 24 6.36 1.99 -32.46
C THR A 24 6.71 2.72 -31.18
N PHE A 25 5.72 2.94 -30.35
CA PHE A 25 5.93 3.36 -28.96
C PHE A 25 6.64 2.18 -28.26
N THR A 26 7.96 2.19 -28.30
CA THR A 26 8.76 1.34 -27.44
C THR A 26 8.49 1.83 -26.02
N LYS A 27 7.62 1.11 -25.32
CA LYS A 27 7.38 1.25 -23.89
C LYS A 27 8.73 1.01 -23.22
N LYS A 28 9.47 2.08 -22.94
CA LYS A 28 10.70 2.07 -22.16
C LYS A 28 10.31 1.38 -20.86
N LYS A 29 10.66 0.09 -20.70
CA LYS A 29 10.64 -0.58 -19.41
C LYS A 29 11.60 0.20 -18.55
N ASN A 30 11.09 1.16 -17.81
CA ASN A 30 11.82 1.69 -16.68
C ASN A 30 12.02 0.49 -15.76
N ASN A 31 13.16 -0.13 -15.86
CA ASN A 31 13.69 -1.00 -14.82
C ASN A 31 13.90 -0.10 -13.61
N VAL A 32 12.80 0.16 -12.89
CA VAL A 32 12.89 0.61 -11.51
C VAL A 32 13.53 -0.59 -10.82
N LYS A 33 14.85 -0.55 -10.66
CA LYS A 33 15.55 -1.37 -9.69
C LYS A 33 14.76 -1.14 -8.39
N ILE A 34 13.96 -2.12 -8.02
CA ILE A 34 13.34 -2.17 -6.71
C ILE A 34 14.54 -2.17 -5.77
N LEU A 35 14.81 -1.03 -5.16
CA LEU A 35 15.82 -0.93 -4.11
C LEU A 35 15.43 -1.97 -3.08
N GLU A 36 16.24 -3.00 -2.95
CA GLU A 36 15.99 -4.21 -2.14
C GLU A 36 15.82 -3.90 -0.65
N ASN A 37 16.00 -2.63 -0.25
CA ASN A 37 15.86 -2.21 1.14
C ASN A 37 15.42 -0.73 1.24
N PRO A 38 14.10 -0.43 1.19
CA PRO A 38 13.60 0.94 1.31
C PRO A 38 13.76 1.54 2.72
N ILE A 39 14.17 0.77 3.73
CA ILE A 39 14.46 1.29 5.08
C ILE A 39 15.68 2.22 5.12
N ASN A 40 16.54 2.24 4.12
CA ASN A 40 17.69 3.16 4.07
C ASN A 40 17.30 4.63 3.84
N LYS A 41 16.01 4.98 3.75
CA LYS A 41 15.59 6.35 3.96
C LYS A 41 15.54 6.62 5.46
N LEU A 42 16.62 7.21 5.97
CA LEU A 42 16.65 7.73 7.34
C LEU A 42 15.38 8.56 7.59
N PRO A 43 14.74 8.39 8.77
CA PRO A 43 13.60 9.21 9.13
C PRO A 43 13.99 10.68 9.06
N SER A 44 13.11 11.55 8.55
CA SER A 44 13.37 12.99 8.53
C SER A 44 13.65 13.49 9.95
N VAL A 45 14.42 14.57 10.07
CA VAL A 45 14.72 15.19 11.38
C VAL A 45 13.43 15.45 12.18
N ARG A 46 12.37 15.89 11.51
CA ARG A 46 11.05 16.14 12.15
C ARG A 46 10.41 14.84 12.69
N GLN A 47 10.48 13.75 11.94
CA GLN A 47 9.95 12.45 12.40
C GLN A 47 10.71 11.96 13.63
N GLN A 48 12.04 12.11 13.67
CA GLN A 48 12.85 11.78 14.83
C GLN A 48 12.51 12.68 16.04
N GLN A 49 12.34 13.97 15.81
CA GLN A 49 11.96 14.92 16.87
C GLN A 49 10.59 14.59 17.45
N HIS A 50 9.62 14.19 16.61
CA HIS A 50 8.31 13.77 17.09
C HIS A 50 8.40 12.54 17.99
N VAL A 51 9.14 11.50 17.58
CA VAL A 51 9.34 10.31 18.42
C VAL A 51 10.04 10.65 19.73
N LYS A 52 11.08 11.50 19.71
CA LYS A 52 11.74 11.98 20.94
C LYS A 52 10.80 12.73 21.87
N LYS A 53 9.84 13.53 21.35
CA LYS A 53 8.82 14.19 22.16
C LYS A 53 7.86 13.20 22.81
N LEU A 54 7.50 12.13 22.12
CA LEU A 54 6.68 11.05 22.69
C LEU A 54 7.42 10.31 23.80
N GLU A 55 8.72 10.01 23.62
CA GLU A 55 9.56 9.32 24.61
C GLU A 55 9.78 10.16 25.89
N LYS A 56 9.83 11.50 25.76
CA LYS A 56 10.03 12.45 26.87
C LYS A 56 8.74 12.92 27.54
N GLY A 57 7.58 12.51 27.06
CA GLY A 57 6.29 12.94 27.60
C GLY A 57 6.04 12.39 29.00
N ASN A 58 5.27 13.13 29.82
CA ASN A 58 4.96 12.76 31.20
C ASN A 58 4.04 11.54 31.35
N LYS A 59 3.41 11.09 30.25
CA LYS A 59 2.56 9.89 30.23
C LYS A 59 3.39 8.66 29.88
N PRO A 60 3.39 7.62 30.71
CA PRO A 60 4.09 6.38 30.37
C PRO A 60 3.41 5.72 29.17
N LEU A 61 4.09 5.74 28.02
CA LEU A 61 3.65 5.08 26.80
C LEU A 61 4.27 3.69 26.68
N ASN A 62 3.57 2.79 25.99
CA ASN A 62 4.10 1.44 25.79
C ASN A 62 5.40 1.47 24.98
N LYS A 63 6.48 0.97 25.54
CA LYS A 63 7.83 0.97 24.92
C LYS A 63 7.88 0.23 23.57
N TYR A 64 7.11 -0.85 23.42
CA TYR A 64 7.08 -1.61 22.18
C TYR A 64 6.36 -0.86 21.06
N THR A 65 5.30 -0.11 21.41
CA THR A 65 4.62 0.76 20.45
C THR A 65 5.52 1.91 20.02
N LEU A 66 6.26 2.53 20.94
CA LEU A 66 7.24 3.58 20.60
C LEU A 66 8.34 3.05 19.68
N GLN A 67 8.87 1.85 19.95
CA GLN A 67 9.86 1.20 19.09
C GLN A 67 9.29 0.91 17.68
N TYR A 68 8.04 0.45 17.63
CA TYR A 68 7.34 0.21 16.37
C TYR A 68 7.20 1.50 15.55
N ILE A 69 6.72 2.57 16.18
CA ILE A 69 6.58 3.89 15.55
C ILE A 69 7.94 4.38 15.05
N LYS A 70 8.97 4.36 15.90
CA LYS A 70 10.33 4.77 15.54
C LYS A 70 10.85 4.06 14.29
N LYS A 71 10.59 2.76 14.20
CA LYS A 71 11.07 1.91 13.10
C LYS A 71 10.27 2.11 11.82
N TYR A 72 8.94 2.21 11.91
CA TYR A 72 8.06 2.09 10.73
C TYR A 72 7.36 3.40 10.32
N ALA A 73 7.47 4.48 11.09
CA ALA A 73 6.90 5.76 10.68
C ALA A 73 7.46 6.29 9.34
N PRO A 74 8.78 6.18 9.05
CA PRO A 74 9.30 6.60 7.74
C PRO A 74 8.69 5.83 6.58
N LEU A 75 8.43 4.54 6.79
CA LEU A 75 7.82 3.67 5.79
C LEU A 75 6.34 4.03 5.57
N ALA A 76 5.59 4.26 6.65
CA ALA A 76 4.19 4.67 6.56
C ALA A 76 4.04 6.02 5.84
N VAL A 77 4.95 6.98 6.08
CA VAL A 77 4.98 8.26 5.36
C VAL A 77 5.31 8.05 3.87
N LEU A 78 6.26 7.16 3.55
CA LEU A 78 6.57 6.82 2.17
C LEU A 78 5.36 6.24 1.43
N GLU A 79 4.64 5.32 2.08
CA GLU A 79 3.42 4.73 1.52
C GLU A 79 2.29 5.76 1.38
N MET A 80 2.16 6.70 2.33
CA MET A 80 1.21 7.81 2.22
C MET A 80 1.45 8.66 0.97
N HIS A 81 2.71 8.97 0.64
CA HIS A 81 3.02 9.73 -0.57
C HIS A 81 2.71 8.97 -1.86
N LYS A 82 2.84 7.65 -1.83
CA LYS A 82 2.59 6.80 -3.01
C LYS A 82 1.12 6.49 -3.25
N TYR A 83 0.38 6.25 -2.17
CA TYR A 83 -0.96 5.67 -2.24
C TYR A 83 -2.05 6.55 -1.62
N ASN A 84 -1.71 7.73 -1.09
CA ASN A 84 -2.66 8.67 -0.45
C ASN A 84 -3.43 8.10 0.76
N ILE A 85 -2.86 7.09 1.44
CA ILE A 85 -3.39 6.56 2.70
C ILE A 85 -2.70 7.29 3.84
N PRO A 86 -3.41 7.88 4.85
CA PRO A 86 -2.77 8.57 5.95
C PRO A 86 -1.72 7.70 6.66
N ALA A 87 -0.53 8.25 6.90
CA ALA A 87 0.53 7.54 7.62
C ALA A 87 0.08 7.13 9.03
N SER A 88 -0.71 7.98 9.69
CA SER A 88 -1.32 7.70 10.99
C SER A 88 -2.19 6.45 10.98
N VAL A 89 -3.00 6.29 9.94
CA VAL A 89 -3.90 5.12 9.78
C VAL A 89 -3.08 3.86 9.52
N THR A 90 -2.11 3.92 8.60
CA THR A 90 -1.23 2.79 8.29
C THR A 90 -0.45 2.34 9.53
N LEU A 91 0.12 3.28 10.31
CA LEU A 91 0.83 2.96 11.55
C LEU A 91 -0.10 2.33 12.59
N ALA A 92 -1.29 2.92 12.81
CA ALA A 92 -2.23 2.41 13.80
C ALA A 92 -2.71 0.99 13.45
N GLN A 93 -2.95 0.72 12.16
CA GLN A 93 -3.27 -0.62 11.68
C GLN A 93 -2.10 -1.58 11.93
N GLY A 94 -0.89 -1.21 11.52
CA GLY A 94 0.29 -2.05 11.74
C GLY A 94 0.54 -2.35 13.23
N ILE A 95 0.36 -1.37 14.13
CA ILE A 95 0.44 -1.55 15.60
C ILE A 95 -0.61 -2.55 16.07
N LEU A 96 -1.87 -2.36 15.66
CA LEU A 96 -3.00 -3.15 16.13
C LEU A 96 -2.95 -4.59 15.62
N GLU A 97 -2.78 -4.77 14.30
CA GLU A 97 -2.84 -6.08 13.63
C GLU A 97 -1.63 -6.95 13.95
N SER A 98 -0.44 -6.36 14.10
CA SER A 98 0.78 -7.11 14.35
C SER A 98 1.15 -7.23 15.83
N GLY A 99 0.38 -6.64 16.75
CA GLY A 99 0.80 -6.53 18.15
C GLY A 99 2.17 -5.84 18.28
N ASN A 100 2.35 -4.70 17.64
CA ASN A 100 3.65 -3.99 17.56
C ASN A 100 4.74 -4.80 16.80
N GLY A 101 4.38 -5.59 15.82
CA GLY A 101 5.29 -6.46 15.08
C GLY A 101 5.73 -7.73 15.85
N ARG A 102 5.05 -8.03 16.96
CA ARG A 102 5.43 -9.11 17.91
C ARG A 102 4.47 -10.29 17.92
N SER A 103 3.34 -10.21 17.23
CA SER A 103 2.45 -11.36 17.09
C SER A 103 3.17 -12.52 16.42
N GLN A 104 2.72 -13.74 16.67
CA GLN A 104 3.31 -14.95 16.09
C GLN A 104 3.28 -14.86 14.55
N LEU A 105 2.18 -14.41 13.98
CA LEU A 105 2.05 -14.23 12.53
C LEU A 105 3.06 -13.20 12.01
N ALA A 106 3.11 -11.99 12.60
CA ALA A 106 4.00 -10.92 12.15
C ALA A 106 5.48 -11.32 12.25
N SER A 107 5.90 -11.96 13.34
CA SER A 107 7.29 -12.37 13.56
C SER A 107 7.76 -13.49 12.62
N LYS A 108 6.86 -14.43 12.26
CA LYS A 108 7.18 -15.57 11.37
C LYS A 108 7.07 -15.22 9.88
N SER A 109 6.27 -14.23 9.53
CA SER A 109 5.93 -13.96 8.12
C SER A 109 6.23 -12.54 7.64
N ASN A 110 6.66 -11.62 8.50
CA ASN A 110 6.76 -10.18 8.22
C ASN A 110 5.43 -9.57 7.74
N ASN A 111 4.30 -10.21 8.03
CA ASN A 111 2.97 -9.77 7.64
C ASN A 111 2.34 -8.95 8.77
N HIS A 112 2.51 -7.64 8.71
CA HIS A 112 2.09 -6.73 9.77
C HIS A 112 0.61 -6.33 9.70
N PHE A 113 -0.10 -6.75 8.67
CA PHE A 113 -1.50 -6.36 8.44
C PHE A 113 -2.45 -7.56 8.32
N GLY A 114 -1.98 -8.77 8.58
CA GLY A 114 -2.79 -9.98 8.50
C GLY A 114 -3.36 -10.23 7.09
N ILE A 115 -2.60 -9.96 6.05
CA ILE A 115 -3.11 -10.12 4.68
C ILE A 115 -3.15 -11.61 4.34
N LYS A 116 -4.39 -12.12 4.14
CA LYS A 116 -4.64 -13.53 3.78
C LYS A 116 -4.25 -13.82 2.32
N CYS A 117 -3.99 -15.10 2.01
CA CYS A 117 -3.74 -15.55 0.64
C CYS A 117 -5.05 -15.49 -0.16
N HIS A 118 -5.27 -14.42 -0.89
CA HIS A 118 -6.41 -14.36 -1.79
C HIS A 118 -6.15 -15.16 -3.08
N THR A 119 -7.21 -15.47 -3.80
CA THR A 119 -7.14 -16.12 -5.12
C THR A 119 -6.06 -15.47 -5.99
N GLY A 120 -5.21 -16.29 -6.59
CA GLY A 120 -4.10 -15.84 -7.44
C GLY A 120 -2.80 -15.50 -6.71
N TRP A 121 -2.72 -15.60 -5.37
CA TRP A 121 -1.46 -15.42 -4.66
C TRP A 121 -0.47 -16.54 -4.96
N LYS A 122 0.65 -16.21 -5.58
CA LYS A 122 1.75 -17.14 -5.94
C LYS A 122 3.00 -17.01 -5.05
N GLY A 123 3.01 -16.05 -4.11
CA GLY A 123 4.14 -15.81 -3.21
C GLY A 123 4.23 -16.83 -2.07
N ALA A 124 5.23 -16.66 -1.20
CA ALA A 124 5.40 -17.47 -0.01
C ALA A 124 4.21 -17.36 0.94
N LYS A 125 3.93 -18.43 1.68
CA LYS A 125 2.75 -18.59 2.54
C LYS A 125 3.16 -19.02 3.94
N VAL A 126 2.29 -18.71 4.89
CA VAL A 126 2.32 -19.26 6.25
C VAL A 126 0.89 -19.56 6.67
N TYR A 127 0.71 -20.59 7.44
CA TYR A 127 -0.59 -20.98 8.00
C TYR A 127 -0.66 -20.58 9.47
N HIS A 128 -1.77 -19.99 9.86
CA HIS A 128 -2.01 -19.51 11.22
C HIS A 128 -3.50 -19.58 11.53
N ASP A 129 -3.82 -19.91 12.79
CA ASP A 129 -5.20 -19.89 13.28
C ASP A 129 -5.60 -18.46 13.63
N ASP A 130 -6.65 -17.96 12.99
CA ASP A 130 -7.23 -16.61 13.20
C ASP A 130 -8.74 -16.75 13.38
N ASP A 131 -9.55 -16.37 12.38
CA ASP A 131 -11.00 -16.60 12.41
C ASP A 131 -11.33 -18.10 12.27
N GLU A 132 -10.50 -18.83 11.51
CA GLU A 132 -10.58 -20.27 11.28
C GLU A 132 -9.23 -20.93 11.51
N LYS A 133 -9.24 -22.29 11.70
CA LYS A 133 -8.00 -23.03 11.82
C LYS A 133 -7.25 -23.12 10.48
N GLY A 134 -5.95 -22.95 10.51
CA GLY A 134 -5.08 -23.17 9.38
C GLY A 134 -5.29 -22.20 8.23
N GLU A 135 -5.71 -20.97 8.49
CA GLU A 135 -5.87 -19.96 7.44
C GLU A 135 -4.54 -19.58 6.79
N CYS A 136 -4.60 -19.35 5.47
CA CYS A 136 -3.43 -18.98 4.69
C CYS A 136 -3.17 -17.48 4.74
N PHE A 137 -1.98 -17.10 5.19
CA PHE A 137 -1.49 -15.72 5.18
C PHE A 137 -0.28 -15.56 4.25
N ARG A 138 -0.14 -14.38 3.65
CA ARG A 138 1.02 -14.03 2.84
C ARG A 138 2.26 -13.95 3.73
N LYS A 139 3.38 -14.49 3.24
CA LYS A 139 4.69 -14.37 3.89
C LYS A 139 5.60 -13.49 3.04
N TYR A 140 6.25 -12.53 3.67
CA TYR A 140 7.14 -11.59 3.01
C TYR A 140 8.59 -11.78 3.45
N LYS A 141 9.53 -11.48 2.55
CA LYS A 141 10.96 -11.47 2.89
C LYS A 141 11.28 -10.28 3.80
N TYR A 142 10.60 -9.14 3.58
CA TYR A 142 10.80 -7.89 4.31
C TYR A 142 9.46 -7.31 4.76
N VAL A 143 9.46 -6.60 5.88
CA VAL A 143 8.25 -5.91 6.41
C VAL A 143 7.75 -4.83 5.46
N GLU A 144 8.64 -4.18 4.72
CA GLU A 144 8.34 -3.15 3.73
C GLU A 144 7.41 -3.67 2.63
N THR A 145 7.60 -4.93 2.25
CA THR A 145 6.72 -5.56 1.26
C THR A 145 5.31 -5.73 1.81
N SER A 146 5.17 -5.99 3.11
CA SER A 146 3.88 -6.04 3.79
C SER A 146 3.17 -4.67 3.80
N TYR A 147 3.91 -3.59 4.04
CA TYR A 147 3.38 -2.22 3.99
C TYR A 147 2.90 -1.84 2.58
N LYS A 148 3.74 -2.12 1.58
CA LYS A 148 3.39 -1.90 0.18
C LYS A 148 2.14 -2.71 -0.21
N ASP A 149 2.09 -3.99 0.12
CA ASP A 149 0.97 -4.87 -0.21
C ASP A 149 -0.33 -4.43 0.49
N HIS A 150 -0.24 -3.94 1.73
CA HIS A 150 -1.37 -3.33 2.43
C HIS A 150 -1.88 -2.08 1.71
N SER A 151 -0.98 -1.20 1.25
CA SER A 151 -1.36 0.00 0.50
C SER A 151 -2.02 -0.37 -0.84
N GLU A 152 -1.47 -1.36 -1.56
CA GLU A 152 -2.05 -1.89 -2.80
C GLU A 152 -3.40 -2.58 -2.55
N PHE A 153 -3.54 -3.31 -1.43
CA PHE A 153 -4.79 -3.94 -1.02
C PHE A 153 -5.91 -2.93 -0.81
N LEU A 154 -5.63 -1.79 -0.17
CA LEU A 154 -6.63 -0.74 0.06
C LEU A 154 -6.92 0.04 -1.22
N SER A 155 -5.90 0.47 -1.96
CA SER A 155 -6.06 1.32 -3.14
C SER A 155 -6.64 0.55 -4.33
N GLY A 156 -6.38 -0.75 -4.45
CA GLY A 156 -6.81 -1.57 -5.58
C GLY A 156 -8.23 -2.16 -5.46
N ARG A 157 -8.91 -2.00 -4.31
CA ARG A 157 -10.22 -2.63 -4.10
C ARG A 157 -11.36 -1.63 -4.05
N ARG A 158 -12.35 -1.81 -4.93
CA ARG A 158 -13.52 -0.92 -5.08
C ARG A 158 -14.23 -0.60 -3.76
N ARG A 159 -14.32 -1.56 -2.84
CA ARG A 159 -14.99 -1.35 -1.53
C ARG A 159 -14.33 -0.27 -0.67
N TYR A 160 -13.05 0.05 -0.88
CA TYR A 160 -12.33 1.10 -0.17
C TYR A 160 -12.26 2.42 -0.95
N ALA A 161 -12.75 2.49 -2.19
CA ALA A 161 -12.61 3.67 -3.05
C ALA A 161 -13.15 4.98 -2.42
N SER A 162 -14.22 4.88 -1.61
CA SER A 162 -14.78 6.04 -0.90
C SER A 162 -13.83 6.67 0.12
N LEU A 163 -12.86 5.90 0.66
CA LEU A 163 -11.88 6.40 1.62
C LEU A 163 -10.96 7.43 0.99
N PHE A 164 -10.62 7.25 -0.28
CA PHE A 164 -9.71 8.12 -1.03
C PHE A 164 -10.32 9.49 -1.39
N LYS A 165 -11.60 9.70 -1.07
CA LYS A 165 -12.27 11.01 -1.13
C LYS A 165 -12.10 11.82 0.16
N LEU A 166 -11.64 11.19 1.24
CA LEU A 166 -11.39 11.83 2.52
C LEU A 166 -10.04 12.57 2.49
N ARG A 167 -9.93 13.63 3.28
CA ARG A 167 -8.64 14.30 3.51
C ARG A 167 -7.70 13.35 4.26
N LYS A 168 -6.40 13.43 3.99
CA LYS A 168 -5.40 12.66 4.73
C LYS A 168 -5.42 12.95 6.24
N SER A 169 -5.77 14.18 6.62
CA SER A 169 -5.93 14.57 8.03
C SER A 169 -7.19 14.03 8.72
N ASP A 170 -8.14 13.46 7.95
CA ASP A 170 -9.38 12.89 8.51
C ASP A 170 -9.20 11.41 8.89
N TYR A 171 -8.25 11.14 9.79
CA TYR A 171 -8.02 9.77 10.27
C TYR A 171 -9.26 9.15 10.95
N LYS A 172 -10.17 9.99 11.52
CA LYS A 172 -11.43 9.49 12.11
C LYS A 172 -12.40 8.98 11.05
N GLY A 173 -12.53 9.71 9.96
CA GLY A 173 -13.30 9.28 8.78
C GLY A 173 -12.71 8.00 8.16
N TRP A 174 -11.38 7.95 8.04
CA TRP A 174 -10.68 6.76 7.57
C TRP A 174 -10.95 5.54 8.46
N ALA A 175 -10.80 5.66 9.79
CA ALA A 175 -11.05 4.55 10.71
C ALA A 175 -12.49 4.01 10.64
N LYS A 176 -13.48 4.90 10.59
CA LYS A 176 -14.90 4.54 10.44
C LYS A 176 -15.17 3.91 9.07
N GLY A 177 -14.60 4.47 8.03
CA GLY A 177 -14.75 4.02 6.66
C GLY A 177 -14.14 2.63 6.42
N LEU A 178 -12.96 2.34 6.99
CA LEU A 178 -12.35 1.01 6.97
C LEU A 178 -13.30 -0.06 7.55
N LYS A 179 -13.90 0.22 8.71
CA LYS A 179 -14.89 -0.68 9.32
C LYS A 179 -16.11 -0.85 8.43
N LYS A 180 -16.67 0.25 7.90
CA LYS A 180 -17.84 0.22 7.01
C LYS A 180 -17.55 -0.59 5.74
N ALA A 181 -16.32 -0.49 5.20
CA ALA A 181 -15.88 -1.25 4.03
C ALA A 181 -15.51 -2.71 4.34
N GLY A 182 -15.67 -3.17 5.58
CA GLY A 182 -15.42 -4.56 5.97
C GLY A 182 -13.94 -4.93 6.07
N TYR A 183 -13.08 -3.98 6.49
CA TYR A 183 -11.67 -4.29 6.77
C TYR A 183 -11.53 -5.21 7.98
N ALA A 184 -12.32 -4.98 9.02
CA ALA A 184 -12.34 -5.80 10.24
C ALA A 184 -13.78 -6.13 10.66
N THR A 185 -13.98 -7.27 11.31
CA THR A 185 -15.27 -7.72 11.84
C THR A 185 -15.60 -7.03 13.17
N ASP A 186 -14.61 -6.68 13.97
CA ASP A 186 -14.76 -6.04 15.29
C ASP A 186 -15.51 -4.70 15.22
N LYS A 187 -16.64 -4.60 15.93
CA LYS A 187 -17.43 -3.36 16.05
C LYS A 187 -16.65 -2.20 16.68
N LYS A 188 -15.65 -2.50 17.52
CA LYS A 188 -14.81 -1.51 18.22
C LYS A 188 -13.58 -1.09 17.41
N TYR A 189 -13.38 -1.65 16.22
CA TYR A 189 -12.20 -1.39 15.39
C TYR A 189 -11.90 0.11 15.19
N PRO A 190 -12.86 0.98 14.80
CA PRO A 190 -12.60 2.39 14.64
C PRO A 190 -12.13 3.06 15.94
N LYS A 191 -12.74 2.71 17.07
CA LYS A 191 -12.35 3.25 18.38
C LYS A 191 -10.93 2.84 18.77
N LYS A 192 -10.54 1.58 18.46
CA LYS A 192 -9.17 1.10 18.72
C LYS A 192 -8.14 1.87 17.89
N LEU A 193 -8.39 2.05 16.58
CA LEU A 193 -7.49 2.82 15.72
C LEU A 193 -7.38 4.28 16.18
N ILE A 194 -8.51 4.96 16.40
CA ILE A 194 -8.53 6.36 16.85
C ILE A 194 -7.78 6.52 18.17
N LYS A 195 -7.98 5.61 19.13
CA LYS A 195 -7.27 5.62 20.40
C LYS A 195 -5.76 5.57 20.19
N ILE A 196 -5.26 4.64 19.38
CA ILE A 196 -3.83 4.53 19.06
C ILE A 196 -3.32 5.82 18.40
N ILE A 197 -4.03 6.32 17.40
CA ILE A 197 -3.64 7.54 16.68
C ILE A 197 -3.55 8.74 17.63
N GLU A 198 -4.52 8.93 18.52
CA GLU A 198 -4.57 10.04 19.45
C GLU A 198 -3.56 9.88 20.59
N GLU A 199 -3.43 8.69 21.16
CA GLU A 199 -2.51 8.41 22.26
C GLU A 199 -1.05 8.65 21.88
N TYR A 200 -0.64 8.25 20.66
CA TYR A 200 0.71 8.42 20.15
C TYR A 200 0.84 9.61 19.19
N LYS A 201 -0.20 10.46 19.08
CA LYS A 201 -0.23 11.63 18.17
C LYS A 201 0.24 11.29 16.76
N LEU A 202 -0.17 10.13 16.24
CA LEU A 202 0.29 9.63 14.93
C LEU A 202 -0.13 10.55 13.78
N TYR A 203 -1.20 11.35 13.95
CA TYR A 203 -1.65 12.36 12.99
C TYR A 203 -0.56 13.41 12.65
N GLU A 204 0.47 13.55 13.48
CA GLU A 204 1.61 14.40 13.15
C GLU A 204 2.39 13.86 11.94
N PHE A 205 2.39 12.54 11.71
CA PHE A 205 3.03 11.94 10.55
C PHE A 205 2.29 12.19 9.25
N ASP A 206 1.02 12.60 9.28
CA ASP A 206 0.24 12.95 8.08
C ASP A 206 0.64 14.31 7.49
N LYS A 207 1.47 15.08 8.19
CA LYS A 207 1.95 16.42 7.79
C LYS A 207 3.30 16.39 7.04
N PHE A 208 3.89 15.22 6.85
CA PHE A 208 5.22 15.07 6.22
C PHE A 208 5.16 14.83 4.73
#